data_996c24f9a97e7ce0a79fe3285c589f65
#
_entry.id   996c24f9a97e7ce0a79fe3285c589f65
#
_cell.length_a   1.000
_cell.length_b   1.000
_cell.length_c   1.000
_cell.angle_alpha   90.00
_cell.angle_beta   90.00
_cell.angle_gamma   90.00
#
_symmetry.space_group_name_H-M   'P 1'
#
loop_
_entity.id
_entity.type
_entity.pdbx_description
1 polymer ?
#
loop_
_entity_poly.entity_id
_entity_poly.type
_entity_poly.pdbx_seq_one_letter_code
_entity_poly.pdbx_strand_id
1 'polypeptide(L)'
;MMRRGALVAVLVSVGLVLTGCSGIPTSGQVQRSDVTVEPPAAEIEFLPASPVKGDSQEGILRGFIDAASSPQNDFGVARKFLSLTFAVEWDPNASVIIDDGAREFGVTSDTTMTIETDVRANVDSAGGYVELDSPVPATLDFSFVNEEGEWRIASAPPGVLLERITFDQVFGQQVLYFFDPTFTLLVP
;
A
#
# COMPACT_ATOMS: atom_id res chain seq x y z
N MET A 1 54.95 -22.73 55.91
CA MET A 1 53.48 -22.78 55.72
C MET A 1 52.92 -21.98 54.53
N MET A 2 53.64 -21.03 53.95
CA MET A 2 53.18 -20.15 52.83
C MET A 2 53.03 -20.84 51.43
N ARG A 3 53.76 -21.91 51.18
CA ARG A 3 53.74 -22.54 49.82
C ARG A 3 52.44 -23.34 49.51
N ARG A 4 51.78 -23.83 50.57
CA ARG A 4 50.52 -24.60 50.40
C ARG A 4 49.30 -23.71 50.09
N GLY A 5 49.29 -22.49 50.62
CA GLY A 5 48.21 -21.53 50.33
C GLY A 5 48.21 -20.98 48.89
N ALA A 6 49.46 -20.75 48.36
CA ALA A 6 49.59 -20.27 46.98
C ALA A 6 49.11 -21.32 45.93
N LEU A 7 49.36 -22.61 46.17
CA LEU A 7 48.91 -23.69 45.29
C LEU A 7 47.38 -23.84 45.28
N VAL A 8 46.74 -23.67 46.45
CA VAL A 8 45.27 -23.72 46.56
C VAL A 8 44.65 -22.49 45.87
N ALA A 9 45.21 -21.31 45.99
CA ALA A 9 44.73 -20.10 45.33
C ALA A 9 44.81 -20.20 43.78
N VAL A 10 45.90 -20.80 43.25
CA VAL A 10 46.07 -21.01 41.81
C VAL A 10 45.07 -22.04 41.28
N LEU A 11 44.82 -23.13 42.00
CA LEU A 11 43.82 -24.15 41.60
C LEU A 11 42.38 -23.62 41.60
N VAL A 12 42.03 -22.74 42.54
CA VAL A 12 40.70 -22.09 42.57
C VAL A 12 40.55 -21.11 41.42
N SER A 13 41.61 -20.35 41.08
CA SER A 13 41.58 -19.40 39.99
C SER A 13 41.46 -20.09 38.61
N VAL A 14 42.11 -21.23 38.41
CA VAL A 14 42.00 -22.03 37.18
C VAL A 14 40.62 -22.68 37.05
N GLY A 15 39.99 -23.08 38.14
CA GLY A 15 38.64 -23.63 38.16
C GLY A 15 37.53 -22.65 37.75
N LEU A 16 37.69 -21.33 38.06
CA LEU A 16 36.73 -20.30 37.68
C LEU A 16 36.75 -19.91 36.18
N VAL A 17 37.86 -20.13 35.49
CA VAL A 17 38.01 -19.74 34.09
C VAL A 17 37.37 -20.76 33.12
N LEU A 18 37.10 -21.98 33.60
CA LEU A 18 36.56 -23.08 32.77
C LEU A 18 35.03 -23.16 32.74
N THR A 19 34.28 -22.33 33.48
CA THR A 19 32.83 -22.37 33.52
C THR A 19 32.14 -21.36 32.60
N GLY A 20 32.87 -20.69 31.71
CA GLY A 20 32.39 -19.58 30.86
C GLY A 20 31.87 -19.94 29.48
N CYS A 21 31.63 -21.19 29.15
CA CYS A 21 31.02 -21.55 27.88
C CYS A 21 29.66 -22.25 28.11
N SER A 22 28.65 -21.51 28.53
CA SER A 22 27.28 -21.95 28.33
C SER A 22 26.92 -21.63 26.86
N GLY A 23 27.06 -22.65 26.00
CA GLY A 23 26.66 -22.55 24.60
C GLY A 23 25.22 -22.08 24.50
N ILE A 24 24.95 -21.21 23.54
CA ILE A 24 23.59 -20.87 23.12
C ILE A 24 22.89 -22.20 22.81
N PRO A 25 21.77 -22.51 23.44
CA PRO A 25 21.08 -23.77 23.18
C PRO A 25 20.63 -23.78 21.72
N THR A 26 21.20 -24.67 20.92
CA THR A 26 20.84 -24.87 19.52
C THR A 26 19.54 -25.67 19.33
N SER A 27 18.94 -26.12 20.43
CA SER A 27 17.64 -26.79 20.45
C SER A 27 16.87 -26.38 21.70
N GLY A 28 15.85 -25.57 21.54
CA GLY A 28 14.84 -25.27 22.53
C GLY A 28 13.50 -25.90 22.10
N GLN A 29 12.73 -26.41 23.06
CA GLN A 29 11.34 -26.74 22.76
C GLN A 29 10.64 -25.48 22.28
N VAL A 30 10.02 -25.54 21.08
CA VAL A 30 9.13 -24.50 20.61
C VAL A 30 7.95 -24.44 21.58
N GLN A 31 7.99 -23.53 22.54
CA GLN A 31 6.81 -23.20 23.31
C GLN A 31 5.88 -22.46 22.36
N ARG A 32 4.69 -23.01 22.18
CA ARG A 32 3.58 -22.24 21.62
C ARG A 32 3.31 -21.12 22.64
N SER A 33 3.67 -19.90 22.28
CA SER A 33 3.15 -18.76 23.00
C SER A 33 1.64 -18.77 22.76
N ASP A 34 0.85 -18.90 23.82
CA ASP A 34 -0.57 -18.54 23.78
C ASP A 34 -0.67 -17.00 23.68
N VAL A 35 -0.14 -16.46 22.58
CA VAL A 35 -0.49 -15.11 22.17
C VAL A 35 -1.93 -15.21 21.73
N THR A 36 -2.83 -14.83 22.62
CA THR A 36 -4.19 -14.53 22.23
C THR A 36 -4.04 -13.39 21.22
N VAL A 37 -4.06 -13.73 19.94
CA VAL A 37 -4.18 -12.74 18.87
C VAL A 37 -5.54 -12.13 19.09
N GLU A 38 -5.57 -10.95 19.71
CA GLU A 38 -6.77 -10.15 19.79
C GLU A 38 -7.26 -10.00 18.34
N PRO A 39 -8.50 -10.42 18.03
CA PRO A 39 -8.97 -10.27 16.66
C PRO A 39 -8.79 -8.80 16.27
N PRO A 40 -8.26 -8.51 15.07
CA PRO A 40 -8.10 -7.14 14.62
C PRO A 40 -9.42 -6.43 14.88
N ALA A 41 -9.35 -5.24 15.50
CA ALA A 41 -10.51 -4.39 15.69
C ALA A 41 -11.26 -4.35 14.36
N ALA A 42 -12.58 -4.59 14.38
CA ALA A 42 -13.37 -4.62 13.16
C ALA A 42 -13.03 -3.34 12.36
N GLU A 43 -12.38 -3.51 11.24
CA GLU A 43 -12.12 -2.39 10.33
C GLU A 43 -13.47 -1.79 10.01
N ILE A 44 -13.62 -0.48 10.30
CA ILE A 44 -14.80 0.25 9.89
C ILE A 44 -14.64 0.41 8.38
N GLU A 45 -15.28 -0.49 7.66
CA GLU A 45 -15.25 -0.54 6.22
C GLU A 45 -16.16 0.57 5.69
N PHE A 46 -15.58 1.71 5.28
CA PHE A 46 -16.30 2.74 4.57
C PHE A 46 -16.53 2.28 3.13
N LEU A 47 -17.74 1.80 2.85
CA LEU A 47 -18.16 1.54 1.48
C LEU A 47 -18.38 2.88 0.76
N PRO A 48 -17.71 3.11 -0.38
CA PRO A 48 -17.94 4.33 -1.15
C PRO A 48 -19.41 4.41 -1.62
N ALA A 49 -19.90 5.65 -1.77
CA ALA A 49 -21.25 5.89 -2.25
C ALA A 49 -21.41 5.46 -3.73
N SER A 50 -22.57 4.95 -4.09
CA SER A 50 -22.93 4.70 -5.51
C SER A 50 -23.35 6.01 -6.19
N PRO A 51 -23.35 6.08 -7.56
CA PRO A 51 -23.86 7.24 -8.30
C PRO A 51 -25.27 7.61 -7.85
N VAL A 52 -25.52 8.91 -7.72
CA VAL A 52 -26.83 9.44 -7.39
C VAL A 52 -27.56 9.81 -8.69
N LYS A 53 -28.86 9.57 -8.72
CA LYS A 53 -29.68 9.89 -9.90
C LYS A 53 -29.68 11.41 -10.18
N GLY A 54 -29.37 11.77 -11.44
CA GLY A 54 -29.31 13.17 -11.88
C GLY A 54 -28.02 13.91 -11.50
N ASP A 55 -26.97 13.18 -11.07
CA ASP A 55 -25.69 13.80 -10.80
C ASP A 55 -25.08 14.47 -12.04
N SER A 56 -24.34 15.56 -11.79
CA SER A 56 -23.52 16.21 -12.82
C SER A 56 -22.34 15.33 -13.23
N GLN A 57 -21.71 15.63 -14.37
CA GLN A 57 -20.45 14.99 -14.78
C GLN A 57 -19.37 15.10 -13.71
N GLU A 58 -19.24 16.26 -13.07
CA GLU A 58 -18.27 16.45 -11.98
C GLU A 58 -18.62 15.57 -10.76
N GLY A 59 -19.91 15.46 -10.40
CA GLY A 59 -20.35 14.57 -9.33
C GLY A 59 -20.02 13.11 -9.61
N ILE A 60 -20.28 12.66 -10.85
CA ILE A 60 -19.93 11.32 -11.33
C ILE A 60 -18.40 11.11 -11.28
N LEU A 61 -17.60 12.08 -11.73
CA LEU A 61 -16.13 11.97 -11.72
C LEU A 61 -15.56 11.89 -10.30
N ARG A 62 -16.01 12.75 -9.41
CA ARG A 62 -15.59 12.72 -7.99
C ARG A 62 -15.96 11.41 -7.31
N GLY A 63 -17.20 10.96 -7.51
CA GLY A 63 -17.68 9.69 -6.98
C GLY A 63 -16.93 8.47 -7.53
N PHE A 64 -16.54 8.51 -8.81
CA PHE A 64 -15.70 7.47 -9.42
C PHE A 64 -14.33 7.39 -8.74
N ILE A 65 -13.65 8.53 -8.56
CA ILE A 65 -12.32 8.58 -7.93
C ILE A 65 -12.40 8.05 -6.50
N ASP A 66 -13.38 8.49 -5.72
CA ASP A 66 -13.59 8.01 -4.36
C ASP A 66 -13.85 6.51 -4.33
N ALA A 67 -14.72 6.02 -5.22
CA ALA A 67 -15.04 4.60 -5.30
C ALA A 67 -13.87 3.75 -5.81
N ALA A 68 -13.01 4.29 -6.66
CA ALA A 68 -11.83 3.62 -7.19
C ALA A 68 -10.70 3.50 -6.13
N SER A 69 -10.79 4.15 -4.98
CA SER A 69 -9.90 3.92 -3.84
C SER A 69 -10.20 2.62 -3.09
N SER A 70 -11.36 1.99 -3.33
CA SER A 70 -11.81 0.76 -2.66
C SER A 70 -11.82 -0.43 -3.62
N PRO A 71 -10.90 -1.42 -3.44
CA PRO A 71 -10.81 -2.59 -4.32
C PRO A 71 -11.89 -3.64 -4.09
N GLN A 72 -12.82 -3.41 -3.18
CA GLN A 72 -13.85 -4.37 -2.81
C GLN A 72 -14.74 -4.77 -3.99
N ASN A 73 -15.06 -6.08 -4.05
CA ASN A 73 -15.88 -6.65 -5.11
C ASN A 73 -15.39 -6.29 -6.53
N ASP A 74 -14.08 -6.34 -6.73
CA ASP A 74 -13.44 -5.94 -8.00
C ASP A 74 -13.83 -4.52 -8.42
N PHE A 75 -13.67 -3.58 -7.50
CA PHE A 75 -14.06 -2.17 -7.69
C PHE A 75 -15.54 -2.00 -8.08
N GLY A 76 -16.40 -2.84 -7.53
CA GLY A 76 -17.80 -2.95 -7.95
C GLY A 76 -18.59 -1.65 -7.80
N VAL A 77 -18.24 -0.77 -6.86
CA VAL A 77 -18.88 0.54 -6.76
C VAL A 77 -18.35 1.50 -7.82
N ALA A 78 -17.04 1.53 -8.07
CA ALA A 78 -16.42 2.38 -9.09
C ALA A 78 -16.99 2.06 -10.50
N ARG A 79 -17.17 0.78 -10.82
CA ARG A 79 -17.76 0.34 -12.10
C ARG A 79 -19.17 0.87 -12.35
N LYS A 80 -19.94 1.23 -11.32
CA LYS A 80 -21.27 1.83 -11.48
C LYS A 80 -21.25 3.25 -12.04
N PHE A 81 -20.13 3.94 -11.93
CA PHE A 81 -19.93 5.28 -12.51
C PHE A 81 -19.53 5.23 -13.98
N LEU A 82 -19.14 4.06 -14.47
CA LEU A 82 -18.71 3.84 -15.86
C LEU A 82 -19.91 3.49 -16.76
N SER A 83 -19.77 3.78 -18.05
CA SER A 83 -20.70 3.29 -19.07
C SER A 83 -20.66 1.77 -19.13
N LEU A 84 -21.72 1.15 -19.61
CA LEU A 84 -21.82 -0.32 -19.73
C LEU A 84 -20.64 -0.91 -20.51
N THR A 85 -20.21 -0.24 -21.57
CA THR A 85 -19.08 -0.68 -22.40
C THR A 85 -17.76 -0.51 -21.65
N PHE A 86 -17.51 0.68 -21.12
CA PHE A 86 -16.23 0.98 -20.49
C PHE A 86 -16.03 0.24 -19.16
N ALA A 87 -17.09 -0.09 -18.43
CA ALA A 87 -17.02 -0.88 -17.20
C ALA A 87 -16.42 -2.29 -17.42
N VAL A 88 -16.54 -2.84 -18.63
CA VAL A 88 -15.93 -4.14 -18.99
C VAL A 88 -14.47 -3.98 -19.41
N GLU A 89 -14.13 -2.87 -20.05
CA GLU A 89 -12.78 -2.59 -20.58
C GLU A 89 -11.83 -2.02 -19.52
N TRP A 90 -12.37 -1.32 -18.54
CA TRP A 90 -11.56 -0.65 -17.51
C TRP A 90 -10.82 -1.65 -16.63
N ASP A 91 -9.48 -1.54 -16.63
CA ASP A 91 -8.59 -2.31 -15.77
C ASP A 91 -8.05 -1.41 -14.62
N PRO A 92 -8.57 -1.58 -13.40
CA PRO A 92 -8.09 -0.83 -12.23
C PRO A 92 -6.65 -1.16 -11.83
N ASN A 93 -6.13 -2.32 -12.26
CA ASN A 93 -4.78 -2.78 -11.92
C ASN A 93 -3.74 -2.39 -12.98
N ALA A 94 -4.15 -1.69 -14.04
CA ALA A 94 -3.22 -1.26 -15.09
C ALA A 94 -2.15 -0.30 -14.56
N SER A 95 -2.51 0.60 -13.64
CA SER A 95 -1.59 1.51 -12.96
C SER A 95 -2.23 2.14 -11.74
N VAL A 96 -1.40 2.72 -10.84
CA VAL A 96 -1.86 3.64 -9.81
C VAL A 96 -1.10 4.95 -9.96
N ILE A 97 -1.84 6.04 -10.16
CA ILE A 97 -1.30 7.39 -10.12
C ILE A 97 -1.51 7.91 -8.70
N ILE A 98 -0.42 8.36 -8.05
CA ILE A 98 -0.46 8.87 -6.68
C ILE A 98 -0.20 10.37 -6.72
N ASP A 99 -1.17 11.16 -6.23
CA ASP A 99 -1.10 12.62 -6.21
C ASP A 99 -1.13 13.20 -4.79
N ASP A 100 -1.05 14.53 -4.68
CA ASP A 100 -1.13 15.25 -3.39
C ASP A 100 -2.56 15.50 -2.92
N GLY A 101 -3.58 15.08 -3.69
CA GLY A 101 -4.99 15.33 -3.38
C GLY A 101 -5.49 16.72 -3.80
N ALA A 102 -4.61 17.64 -4.20
CA ALA A 102 -5.02 18.91 -4.79
C ALA A 102 -5.39 18.68 -6.27
N ARG A 103 -6.70 18.66 -6.55
CA ARG A 103 -7.25 18.33 -7.87
C ARG A 103 -8.13 19.46 -8.37
N GLU A 104 -7.83 19.97 -9.55
CA GLU A 104 -8.65 20.96 -10.24
C GLU A 104 -9.47 20.26 -11.34
N PHE A 105 -10.80 20.43 -11.29
CA PHE A 105 -11.73 19.82 -12.24
C PHE A 105 -12.11 20.84 -13.30
N GLY A 106 -11.74 20.57 -14.54
CA GLY A 106 -11.99 21.44 -15.68
C GLY A 106 -13.01 20.82 -16.66
N VAL A 107 -13.95 21.61 -17.14
CA VAL A 107 -14.85 21.24 -18.25
C VAL A 107 -14.21 21.65 -19.56
N THR A 108 -13.88 20.68 -20.40
CA THR A 108 -13.24 20.94 -21.71
C THR A 108 -14.25 20.94 -22.86
N SER A 109 -15.36 20.22 -22.73
CA SER A 109 -16.49 20.22 -23.65
C SER A 109 -17.77 19.72 -22.97
N ASP A 110 -18.87 19.63 -23.68
CA ASP A 110 -20.15 19.10 -23.18
C ASP A 110 -20.04 17.65 -22.70
N THR A 111 -19.02 16.90 -23.15
CA THR A 111 -18.85 15.47 -22.85
C THR A 111 -17.44 15.12 -22.37
N THR A 112 -16.61 16.11 -22.07
CA THR A 112 -15.23 15.87 -21.62
C THR A 112 -14.86 16.77 -20.45
N MET A 113 -14.18 16.18 -19.48
CA MET A 113 -13.60 16.88 -18.34
C MET A 113 -12.14 16.47 -18.15
N THR A 114 -11.38 17.35 -17.51
CA THR A 114 -10.01 17.08 -17.10
C THR A 114 -9.87 17.19 -15.59
N ILE A 115 -8.88 16.46 -15.05
CA ILE A 115 -8.35 16.70 -13.72
C ILE A 115 -6.91 17.16 -13.87
N GLU A 116 -6.60 18.33 -13.36
CA GLU A 116 -5.23 18.79 -13.20
C GLU A 116 -4.79 18.49 -11.77
N THR A 117 -3.61 17.86 -11.62
CA THR A 117 -3.07 17.46 -10.32
C THR A 117 -1.55 17.32 -10.39
N ASP A 118 -0.91 17.29 -9.22
CA ASP A 118 0.53 17.08 -9.07
C ASP A 118 0.81 15.62 -8.68
N VAL A 119 1.36 14.85 -9.62
CA VAL A 119 1.73 13.45 -9.43
C VAL A 119 3.01 13.34 -8.59
N ARG A 120 2.98 12.50 -7.57
CA ARG A 120 4.09 12.22 -6.65
C ARG A 120 4.75 10.88 -6.90
N ALA A 121 3.99 9.89 -7.29
CA ALA A 121 4.48 8.54 -7.57
C ALA A 121 3.56 7.81 -8.53
N ASN A 122 4.06 6.72 -9.10
CA ASN A 122 3.29 5.82 -9.93
C ASN A 122 3.57 4.37 -9.50
N VAL A 123 2.54 3.52 -9.63
CA VAL A 123 2.69 2.07 -9.53
C VAL A 123 2.30 1.48 -10.88
N ASP A 124 3.13 0.61 -11.43
CA ASP A 124 2.85 -0.09 -12.69
C ASP A 124 1.99 -1.35 -12.46
N SER A 125 1.59 -2.01 -13.55
CA SER A 125 0.78 -3.24 -13.50
C SER A 125 1.49 -4.44 -12.87
N ALA A 126 2.81 -4.38 -12.68
CA ALA A 126 3.60 -5.40 -11.98
C ALA A 126 3.76 -5.09 -10.47
N GLY A 127 3.23 -3.96 -10.01
CA GLY A 127 3.38 -3.47 -8.62
C GLY A 127 4.67 -2.70 -8.38
N GLY A 128 5.40 -2.35 -9.44
CA GLY A 128 6.61 -1.54 -9.33
C GLY A 128 6.29 -0.10 -8.94
N TYR A 129 6.66 0.30 -7.72
CA TYR A 129 6.50 1.67 -7.21
C TYR A 129 7.67 2.56 -7.61
N VAL A 130 7.35 3.70 -8.18
CA VAL A 130 8.34 4.73 -8.57
C VAL A 130 7.92 6.08 -7.98
N GLU A 131 8.68 6.55 -7.01
CA GLU A 131 8.52 7.91 -6.46
C GLU A 131 9.24 8.93 -7.35
N LEU A 132 8.61 10.09 -7.54
CA LEU A 132 9.19 11.19 -8.30
C LEU A 132 9.98 12.11 -7.36
N ASP A 133 11.17 12.57 -7.79
CA ASP A 133 12.03 13.49 -7.00
C ASP A 133 11.32 14.79 -6.63
N SER A 134 10.37 15.21 -7.45
CA SER A 134 9.51 16.38 -7.24
C SER A 134 8.15 16.13 -7.87
N PRO A 135 7.08 16.83 -7.40
CA PRO A 135 5.78 16.72 -8.02
C PRO A 135 5.81 17.10 -9.50
N VAL A 136 5.13 16.35 -10.32
CA VAL A 136 5.01 16.61 -11.75
C VAL A 136 3.55 16.92 -12.08
N PRO A 137 3.24 18.12 -12.62
CA PRO A 137 1.90 18.44 -13.07
C PRO A 137 1.42 17.46 -14.14
N ALA A 138 0.21 16.98 -14.01
CA ALA A 138 -0.43 16.08 -14.96
C ALA A 138 -1.86 16.51 -15.21
N THR A 139 -2.31 16.29 -16.44
CA THR A 139 -3.70 16.47 -16.87
C THR A 139 -4.26 15.11 -17.24
N LEU A 140 -5.33 14.71 -16.59
CA LEU A 140 -6.03 13.45 -16.79
C LEU A 140 -7.34 13.71 -17.49
N ASP A 141 -7.55 13.08 -18.66
CA ASP A 141 -8.72 13.28 -19.50
C ASP A 141 -9.80 12.23 -19.23
N PHE A 142 -11.05 12.69 -19.13
CA PHE A 142 -12.23 11.85 -18.96
C PHE A 142 -13.29 12.21 -19.97
N SER A 143 -13.90 11.20 -20.59
CA SER A 143 -15.06 11.42 -21.44
C SER A 143 -16.32 10.82 -20.82
N PHE A 144 -17.46 11.41 -21.18
CA PHE A 144 -18.76 11.05 -20.63
C PHE A 144 -19.75 10.72 -21.74
N VAL A 145 -20.69 9.87 -21.40
CA VAL A 145 -21.87 9.55 -22.20
C VAL A 145 -23.12 9.65 -21.33
N ASN A 146 -24.22 10.05 -21.91
CA ASN A 146 -25.52 10.01 -21.24
C ASN A 146 -26.22 8.70 -21.56
N GLU A 147 -26.40 7.85 -20.55
CA GLU A 147 -27.14 6.59 -20.65
C GLU A 147 -28.45 6.74 -19.88
N GLU A 148 -29.57 6.67 -20.59
CA GLU A 148 -30.93 6.76 -20.01
C GLU A 148 -31.19 8.03 -19.17
N GLY A 149 -30.55 9.14 -19.50
CA GLY A 149 -30.67 10.40 -18.78
C GLY A 149 -29.65 10.58 -17.67
N GLU A 150 -28.76 9.62 -17.44
CA GLU A 150 -27.73 9.64 -16.42
C GLU A 150 -26.32 9.72 -17.04
N TRP A 151 -25.47 10.57 -16.48
CA TRP A 151 -24.08 10.64 -16.90
C TRP A 151 -23.28 9.42 -16.45
N ARG A 152 -22.42 8.91 -17.34
CA ARG A 152 -21.47 7.84 -17.07
C ARG A 152 -20.13 8.15 -17.74
N ILE A 153 -19.04 7.71 -17.14
CA ILE A 153 -17.71 7.84 -17.72
C ILE A 153 -17.56 6.84 -18.85
N ALA A 154 -17.25 7.32 -20.05
CA ALA A 154 -17.05 6.50 -21.25
C ALA A 154 -15.58 6.21 -21.52
N SER A 155 -14.65 7.03 -21.00
CA SER A 155 -13.22 6.75 -20.96
C SER A 155 -12.53 7.47 -19.80
N ALA A 156 -11.48 6.88 -19.30
CA ALA A 156 -10.59 7.40 -18.24
C ALA A 156 -9.16 6.96 -18.51
N PRO A 157 -8.16 7.58 -17.88
CA PRO A 157 -6.81 7.03 -17.83
C PRO A 157 -6.82 5.60 -17.27
N PRO A 158 -5.89 4.72 -17.70
CA PRO A 158 -5.82 3.35 -17.20
C PRO A 158 -5.46 3.33 -15.70
N GLY A 159 -6.08 2.40 -14.96
CA GLY A 159 -5.82 2.24 -13.53
C GLY A 159 -6.65 3.17 -12.65
N VAL A 160 -6.10 3.55 -11.51
CA VAL A 160 -6.75 4.36 -10.48
C VAL A 160 -5.91 5.58 -10.09
N LEU A 161 -6.59 6.63 -9.61
CA LEU A 161 -5.97 7.82 -9.04
C LEU A 161 -6.16 7.81 -7.53
N LEU A 162 -5.07 7.75 -6.75
CA LEU A 162 -5.09 7.75 -5.30
C LEU A 162 -4.39 8.99 -4.74
N GLU A 163 -4.93 9.54 -3.66
CA GLU A 163 -4.24 10.53 -2.87
C GLU A 163 -3.12 9.88 -2.05
N ARG A 164 -1.95 10.55 -1.94
CA ARG A 164 -0.78 10.09 -1.19
C ARG A 164 -1.12 9.63 0.22
N ILE A 165 -1.94 10.39 0.93
CA ILE A 165 -2.34 10.07 2.31
C ILE A 165 -3.13 8.74 2.37
N THR A 166 -3.98 8.48 1.39
CA THR A 166 -4.74 7.22 1.30
C THR A 166 -3.82 6.06 0.99
N PHE A 167 -2.87 6.26 0.07
CA PHE A 167 -1.87 5.25 -0.26
C PHE A 167 -1.01 4.89 0.95
N ASP A 168 -0.48 5.87 1.68
CA ASP A 168 0.38 5.67 2.84
C ASP A 168 -0.33 5.01 4.03
N GLN A 169 -1.67 5.10 4.12
CA GLN A 169 -2.47 4.40 5.12
C GLN A 169 -2.57 2.88 4.85
N VAL A 170 -2.52 2.48 3.60
CA VAL A 170 -2.69 1.08 3.18
C VAL A 170 -1.32 0.41 2.96
N PHE A 171 -0.36 1.13 2.40
CA PHE A 171 0.95 0.60 2.02
C PHE A 171 2.04 1.18 2.90
N GLY A 172 2.57 0.35 3.80
CA GLY A 172 3.73 0.70 4.63
C GLY A 172 5.04 0.26 3.98
N GLN A 173 6.09 1.08 4.09
CA GLN A 173 7.42 0.67 3.68
C GLN A 173 8.00 -0.31 4.69
N GLN A 174 8.52 -1.44 4.21
CA GLN A 174 9.27 -2.41 5.01
C GLN A 174 10.59 -2.73 4.33
N VAL A 175 11.67 -2.67 5.10
CA VAL A 175 12.99 -3.09 4.61
C VAL A 175 13.07 -4.61 4.74
N LEU A 176 13.21 -5.30 3.61
CA LEU A 176 13.44 -6.73 3.58
C LEU A 176 14.94 -6.98 3.57
N TYR A 177 15.39 -7.87 4.44
CA TYR A 177 16.79 -8.28 4.51
C TYR A 177 16.94 -9.67 3.92
N PHE A 178 17.92 -9.83 3.06
CA PHE A 178 18.26 -11.09 2.43
C PHE A 178 19.67 -11.50 2.85
N PHE A 179 19.92 -12.80 2.94
CA PHE A 179 21.29 -13.28 3.09
C PHE A 179 22.08 -13.00 1.80
N ASP A 180 23.32 -12.56 1.97
CA ASP A 180 24.29 -12.53 0.87
C ASP A 180 24.49 -13.96 0.30
N PRO A 181 25.09 -14.13 -0.91
CA PRO A 181 25.32 -15.43 -1.50
C PRO A 181 26.15 -16.39 -0.63
N THR A 182 26.86 -15.89 0.36
CA THR A 182 27.66 -16.70 1.29
C THR A 182 26.91 -17.04 2.57
N PHE A 183 25.69 -16.56 2.77
CA PHE A 183 24.86 -16.71 3.97
C PHE A 183 25.53 -16.19 5.26
N THR A 184 26.41 -15.21 5.14
CA THR A 184 27.18 -14.65 6.27
C THR A 184 26.65 -13.29 6.73
N LEU A 185 26.04 -12.52 5.84
CA LEU A 185 25.55 -11.17 6.12
C LEU A 185 24.09 -11.03 5.67
N LEU A 186 23.30 -10.23 6.44
CA LEU A 186 21.99 -9.76 6.00
C LEU A 186 22.19 -8.41 5.31
N VAL A 187 21.73 -8.31 4.07
CA VAL A 187 21.74 -7.09 3.24
C VAL A 187 20.31 -6.66 2.94
N PRO A 188 20.00 -5.34 2.95
CA PRO A 188 18.68 -4.82 2.57
C PRO A 188 18.43 -4.91 1.07
#